data_629f25d6e31e9d12957585250e06753b
#
_entry.id   629f25d6e31e9d12957585250e06753b
#
_cell.length_a   1.000
_cell.length_b   1.000
_cell.length_c   1.000
_cell.angle_alpha   90.00
_cell.angle_beta   90.00
_cell.angle_gamma   90.00
#
_symmetry.space_group_name_H-M   'P 1'
#
loop_
_entity.id
_entity.type
_entity.pdbx_description
1 polymer ?
#
loop_
_entity_poly.entity_id
_entity_poly.type
_entity_poly.pdbx_seq_one_letter_code
_entity_poly.pdbx_strand_id
1 'polypeptide(L)'
;MNYEQIRFSRPDGLVRKKPFQKVTIRQAVTVFLIQILLFFTVESLAQIYLGNGGLAITEAIVLAVAVIPVWILHADPREVFLVRRPNRWATGGALVFLIGAYSLSVIANSLMMMLFPKEFAQIYESTEAASSTFPVDLVVVCLMPAVCEEALHRGLIQSAVRERVHHLVGQSIIMGVFFAFFHVYPIRYPAMFVMGAALSYVYGLTGNLFYSSLMHFSCNLFATLLGYLGQGALTAAAVVPLPGGIRLTVSPEEVSAAMSAGSFGLILLIYGIPAVFFLYLGEYLIRRGTDAVRPYFVPRDRRRQKSVLWNRIYSPIIAIAAVGVLFLVIGIAFGI
;
A
#
# COMPACT_ATOMS: atom_id res chain seq x y z
N MET A 1 34.08 19.09 -32.61
CA MET A 1 35.07 18.47 -31.74
C MET A 1 34.43 17.23 -31.14
N ASN A 2 34.93 16.05 -31.53
CA ASN A 2 34.39 14.76 -31.10
C ASN A 2 34.86 14.45 -29.68
N TYR A 3 33.92 14.25 -28.75
CA TYR A 3 34.18 13.88 -27.36
C TYR A 3 34.56 12.38 -27.13
N GLU A 4 34.89 11.65 -28.20
CA GLU A 4 35.20 10.21 -28.13
C GLU A 4 36.69 9.85 -27.92
N GLN A 5 37.58 10.77 -27.67
CA GLN A 5 39.03 10.45 -27.60
C GLN A 5 39.75 10.84 -26.32
N ILE A 6 39.07 10.87 -25.15
CA ILE A 6 39.81 10.83 -23.88
C ILE A 6 39.74 9.43 -23.30
N ARG A 7 40.43 8.49 -23.90
CA ARG A 7 40.81 7.22 -23.22
C ARG A 7 41.88 7.54 -22.21
N PHE A 8 41.52 7.76 -20.96
CA PHE A 8 42.47 7.64 -19.88
C PHE A 8 42.98 6.19 -19.83
N SER A 9 44.19 5.92 -20.25
CA SER A 9 44.93 4.69 -19.94
C SER A 9 45.07 4.61 -18.42
N ARG A 10 44.27 3.73 -17.78
CA ARG A 10 44.40 3.41 -16.35
C ARG A 10 45.63 2.53 -16.17
N PRO A 11 46.39 2.73 -15.07
CA PRO A 11 47.51 1.85 -14.74
C PRO A 11 46.97 0.38 -14.59
N ASP A 12 47.66 -0.53 -15.26
CA ASP A 12 47.42 -1.96 -15.19
C ASP A 12 47.51 -2.45 -13.73
N GLY A 13 46.38 -2.88 -13.16
CA GLY A 13 46.35 -3.43 -11.80
C GLY A 13 45.03 -3.26 -11.05
N LEU A 14 44.08 -2.47 -11.55
CA LEU A 14 42.77 -2.37 -10.89
C LEU A 14 41.90 -3.55 -11.28
N VAL A 15 41.64 -4.43 -10.32
CA VAL A 15 40.62 -5.49 -10.41
C VAL A 15 39.33 -4.87 -10.98
N ARG A 16 38.94 -5.24 -12.20
CA ARG A 16 37.67 -4.80 -12.80
C ARG A 16 36.55 -5.32 -11.89
N LYS A 17 35.95 -4.44 -11.09
CA LYS A 17 34.72 -4.78 -10.39
C LYS A 17 33.70 -5.21 -11.43
N LYS A 18 33.11 -6.37 -11.28
CA LYS A 18 32.03 -6.85 -12.14
C LYS A 18 30.92 -5.78 -12.15
N PRO A 19 30.36 -5.42 -13.33
CA PRO A 19 29.24 -4.49 -13.39
C PRO A 19 28.06 -5.03 -12.60
N PHE A 20 27.33 -4.16 -11.94
CA PHE A 20 26.09 -4.55 -11.26
C PHE A 20 25.08 -5.15 -12.24
N GLN A 21 24.33 -6.12 -11.77
CA GLN A 21 23.29 -6.81 -12.53
C GLN A 21 21.91 -6.26 -12.13
N LYS A 22 20.97 -6.29 -13.06
CA LYS A 22 19.57 -5.97 -12.78
C LYS A 22 18.86 -7.20 -12.26
N VAL A 23 18.00 -7.01 -11.26
CA VAL A 23 17.12 -8.08 -10.76
C VAL A 23 16.11 -8.44 -11.84
N THR A 24 16.00 -9.72 -12.16
CA THR A 24 15.03 -10.20 -13.14
C THR A 24 13.69 -10.55 -12.50
N ILE A 25 12.58 -10.54 -13.28
CA ILE A 25 11.26 -10.93 -12.77
C ILE A 25 11.27 -12.34 -12.18
N ARG A 26 11.98 -13.29 -12.81
CA ARG A 26 12.07 -14.65 -12.27
C ARG A 26 12.69 -14.68 -10.87
N GLN A 27 13.78 -13.94 -10.67
CA GLN A 27 14.43 -13.81 -9.36
C GLN A 27 13.50 -13.14 -8.35
N ALA A 28 12.81 -12.06 -8.72
CA ALA A 28 11.87 -11.39 -7.85
C ALA A 28 10.69 -12.29 -7.43
N VAL A 29 10.13 -13.06 -8.38
CA VAL A 29 9.08 -14.06 -8.10
C VAL A 29 9.60 -15.16 -7.19
N THR A 30 10.82 -15.68 -7.44
CA THR A 30 11.44 -16.70 -6.56
C THR A 30 11.62 -16.18 -5.14
N VAL A 31 12.12 -14.94 -4.98
CA VAL A 31 12.27 -14.30 -3.65
C VAL A 31 10.91 -14.16 -2.96
N PHE A 32 9.88 -13.73 -3.70
CA PHE A 32 8.53 -13.61 -3.17
C PHE A 32 7.97 -14.98 -2.72
N LEU A 33 8.15 -16.03 -3.50
CA LEU A 33 7.71 -17.39 -3.13
C LEU A 33 8.46 -17.93 -1.91
N ILE A 34 9.77 -17.65 -1.80
CA ILE A 34 10.55 -17.96 -0.60
C ILE A 34 9.98 -17.24 0.61
N GLN A 35 9.65 -15.95 0.48
CA GLN A 35 9.04 -15.18 1.57
C GLN A 35 7.70 -15.79 2.01
N ILE A 36 6.84 -16.14 1.06
CA ILE A 36 5.56 -16.80 1.38
C ILE A 36 5.78 -18.14 2.09
N LEU A 37 6.76 -18.93 1.67
CA LEU A 37 7.10 -20.18 2.35
C LEU A 37 7.59 -19.94 3.77
N LEU A 38 8.45 -18.94 3.99
CA LEU A 38 8.95 -18.58 5.32
C LEU A 38 7.81 -18.08 6.21
N PHE A 39 6.85 -17.35 5.65
CA PHE A 39 5.67 -16.90 6.38
C PHE A 39 4.87 -18.09 6.94
N PHE A 40 4.55 -19.10 6.12
CA PHE A 40 3.78 -20.28 6.56
C PHE A 40 4.58 -21.25 7.44
N THR A 41 5.85 -21.07 7.60
CA THR A 41 6.72 -21.95 8.40
C THR A 41 7.26 -21.22 9.62
N VAL A 42 8.39 -20.57 9.47
CA VAL A 42 9.15 -19.96 10.57
C VAL A 42 8.42 -18.78 11.19
N GLU A 43 7.85 -17.88 10.36
CA GLU A 43 7.26 -16.63 10.82
C GLU A 43 5.94 -16.86 11.56
N SER A 44 5.07 -17.72 11.03
CA SER A 44 3.81 -18.08 11.71
C SER A 44 4.07 -18.74 13.06
N LEU A 45 5.05 -19.65 13.15
CA LEU A 45 5.45 -20.23 14.42
C LEU A 45 6.01 -19.18 15.39
N ALA A 46 6.86 -18.28 14.91
CA ALA A 46 7.38 -17.19 15.73
C ALA A 46 6.26 -16.31 16.29
N GLN A 47 5.27 -15.97 15.47
CA GLN A 47 4.11 -15.16 15.89
C GLN A 47 3.24 -15.89 16.91
N ILE A 48 2.99 -17.19 16.73
CA ILE A 48 2.18 -18.00 17.66
C ILE A 48 2.86 -18.10 19.03
N TYR A 49 4.17 -18.33 19.09
CA TYR A 49 4.88 -18.58 20.34
C TYR A 49 5.39 -17.30 21.02
N LEU A 50 5.69 -16.24 20.27
CA LEU A 50 6.36 -15.04 20.77
C LEU A 50 5.53 -13.76 20.64
N GLY A 51 4.31 -13.82 20.09
CA GLY A 51 3.45 -12.67 19.92
C GLY A 51 4.13 -11.51 19.19
N ASN A 52 4.21 -10.33 19.80
CA ASN A 52 4.87 -9.15 19.22
C ASN A 52 6.37 -9.36 18.93
N GLY A 53 7.06 -10.17 19.73
CA GLY A 53 8.44 -10.58 19.44
C GLY A 53 8.51 -11.38 18.15
N GLY A 54 7.54 -12.27 17.92
CA GLY A 54 7.41 -13.04 16.68
C GLY A 54 7.14 -12.15 15.46
N LEU A 55 6.32 -11.11 15.61
CA LEU A 55 6.08 -10.13 14.54
C LEU A 55 7.37 -9.35 14.21
N ALA A 56 8.14 -8.94 15.21
CA ALA A 56 9.44 -8.29 14.98
C ALA A 56 10.43 -9.22 14.25
N ILE A 57 10.41 -10.52 14.55
CA ILE A 57 11.22 -11.54 13.84
C ILE A 57 10.73 -11.67 12.39
N THR A 58 9.42 -11.71 12.16
CA THR A 58 8.84 -11.70 10.81
C THR A 58 9.39 -10.53 9.99
N GLU A 59 9.31 -9.32 10.50
CA GLU A 59 9.80 -8.14 9.79
C GLU A 59 11.33 -8.19 9.53
N ALA A 60 12.11 -8.70 10.49
CA ALA A 60 13.54 -8.89 10.29
C ALA A 60 13.83 -9.93 9.18
N ILE A 61 13.05 -11.01 9.08
CA ILE A 61 13.14 -11.99 8.00
C ILE A 61 12.76 -11.34 6.66
N VAL A 62 11.68 -10.60 6.59
CA VAL A 62 11.25 -9.87 5.38
C VAL A 62 12.37 -8.94 4.89
N LEU A 63 13.02 -8.20 5.79
CA LEU A 63 14.16 -7.36 5.44
C LEU A 63 15.35 -8.19 4.94
N ALA A 64 15.66 -9.29 5.59
CA ALA A 64 16.74 -10.19 5.16
C ALA A 64 16.46 -10.77 3.76
N VAL A 65 15.22 -11.19 3.50
CA VAL A 65 14.77 -11.67 2.18
C VAL A 65 14.79 -10.55 1.12
N ALA A 66 14.64 -9.31 1.49
CA ALA A 66 14.81 -8.18 0.57
C ALA A 66 16.29 -7.89 0.27
N VAL A 67 17.17 -7.94 1.29
CA VAL A 67 18.56 -7.44 1.19
C VAL A 67 19.53 -8.53 0.71
N ILE A 68 19.43 -9.75 1.23
CA ILE A 68 20.37 -10.84 0.91
C ILE A 68 20.42 -11.15 -0.60
N PRO A 69 19.28 -11.25 -1.33
CA PRO A 69 19.30 -11.49 -2.77
C PRO A 69 19.98 -10.38 -3.56
N VAL A 70 19.87 -9.13 -3.14
CA VAL A 70 20.55 -8.00 -3.79
C VAL A 70 22.08 -8.19 -3.76
N TRP A 71 22.60 -8.70 -2.65
CA TRP A 71 24.00 -9.05 -2.48
C TRP A 71 24.41 -10.26 -3.34
N ILE A 72 23.67 -11.36 -3.24
CA ILE A 72 23.95 -12.62 -3.97
C ILE A 72 23.92 -12.38 -5.48
N LEU A 73 22.95 -11.58 -5.95
CA LEU A 73 22.76 -11.29 -7.37
C LEU A 73 23.68 -10.18 -7.91
N HIS A 74 24.55 -9.61 -7.07
CA HIS A 74 25.36 -8.45 -7.44
C HIS A 74 24.52 -7.29 -8.03
N ALA A 75 23.32 -7.06 -7.50
CA ALA A 75 22.51 -5.91 -7.88
C ALA A 75 23.02 -4.65 -7.16
N ASP A 76 22.80 -3.45 -7.75
CA ASP A 76 23.17 -2.20 -7.08
C ASP A 76 22.18 -1.86 -5.97
N PRO A 77 22.56 -1.92 -4.68
CA PRO A 77 21.66 -1.60 -3.59
C PRO A 77 21.19 -0.13 -3.61
N ARG A 78 21.95 0.78 -4.24
CA ARG A 78 21.56 2.19 -4.38
C ARG A 78 20.47 2.40 -5.42
N GLU A 79 20.36 1.51 -6.39
CA GLU A 79 19.26 1.52 -7.36
C GLU A 79 18.03 0.77 -6.83
N VAL A 80 18.25 -0.32 -6.10
CA VAL A 80 17.18 -1.15 -5.52
C VAL A 80 16.53 -0.44 -4.34
N PHE A 81 17.33 0.08 -3.39
CA PHE A 81 16.84 0.74 -2.17
C PHE A 81 17.05 2.25 -2.25
N LEU A 82 16.51 2.87 -3.29
CA LEU A 82 16.75 4.28 -3.56
C LEU A 82 15.99 5.17 -2.56
N VAL A 83 16.74 5.82 -1.68
CA VAL A 83 16.26 6.86 -0.77
C VAL A 83 16.94 8.18 -1.08
N ARG A 84 16.17 9.22 -1.33
CA ARG A 84 16.64 10.58 -1.60
C ARG A 84 16.06 11.55 -0.58
N ARG A 85 16.64 12.74 -0.49
CA ARG A 85 16.12 13.82 0.36
C ARG A 85 14.68 14.14 -0.05
N PRO A 86 13.73 14.16 0.91
CA PRO A 86 12.34 14.43 0.61
C PRO A 86 12.10 15.89 0.23
N ASN A 87 11.13 16.12 -0.64
CA ASN A 87 10.61 17.42 -0.99
C ASN A 87 9.27 17.66 -0.28
N ARG A 88 9.07 18.86 0.31
CA ARG A 88 7.85 19.18 1.07
C ARG A 88 6.54 19.00 0.28
N TRP A 89 6.53 19.35 -1.01
CA TRP A 89 5.33 19.18 -1.85
C TRP A 89 5.02 17.71 -2.12
N ALA A 90 6.05 16.92 -2.42
CA ALA A 90 5.89 15.48 -2.63
C ALA A 90 5.53 14.77 -1.32
N THR A 91 6.07 15.19 -0.17
CA THR A 91 5.71 14.65 1.14
C THR A 91 4.24 14.92 1.47
N GLY A 92 3.80 16.18 1.38
CA GLY A 92 2.39 16.53 1.58
C GLY A 92 1.49 15.83 0.57
N GLY A 93 1.92 15.74 -0.70
CA GLY A 93 1.20 15.04 -1.75
C GLY A 93 1.04 13.54 -1.49
N ALA A 94 2.07 12.86 -0.97
CA ALA A 94 2.01 11.45 -0.60
C ALA A 94 0.98 11.20 0.52
N LEU A 95 0.98 12.05 1.55
CA LEU A 95 0.00 11.96 2.64
C LEU A 95 -1.43 12.26 2.16
N VAL A 96 -1.62 13.25 1.29
CA VAL A 96 -2.93 13.54 0.69
C VAL A 96 -3.39 12.38 -0.21
N PHE A 97 -2.49 11.80 -1.00
CA PHE A 97 -2.78 10.64 -1.82
C PHE A 97 -3.17 9.42 -0.97
N LEU A 98 -2.51 9.25 0.19
CA LEU A 98 -2.85 8.19 1.15
C LEU A 98 -4.30 8.30 1.63
N ILE A 99 -4.83 9.51 1.90
CA ILE A 99 -6.23 9.68 2.31
C ILE A 99 -7.16 9.08 1.25
N GLY A 100 -6.90 9.35 -0.03
CA GLY A 100 -7.70 8.80 -1.13
C GLY A 100 -7.56 7.27 -1.25
N ALA A 101 -6.35 6.74 -1.15
CA ALA A 101 -6.08 5.31 -1.20
C ALA A 101 -6.71 4.57 -0.01
N TYR A 102 -6.59 5.13 1.19
CA TYR A 102 -7.21 4.58 2.40
C TYR A 102 -8.75 4.55 2.27
N SER A 103 -9.35 5.62 1.75
CA SER A 103 -10.79 5.67 1.48
C SER A 103 -11.25 4.57 0.52
N LEU A 104 -10.49 4.29 -0.55
CA LEU A 104 -10.78 3.16 -1.44
C LEU A 104 -10.59 1.81 -0.75
N SER A 105 -9.61 1.67 0.14
CA SER A 105 -9.41 0.44 0.92
C SER A 105 -10.56 0.20 1.91
N VAL A 106 -11.12 1.25 2.51
CA VAL A 106 -12.33 1.18 3.34
C VAL A 106 -13.50 0.66 2.53
N ILE A 107 -13.74 1.19 1.33
CA ILE A 107 -14.81 0.72 0.44
C ILE A 107 -14.61 -0.77 0.08
N ALA A 108 -13.37 -1.17 -0.24
CA ALA A 108 -13.05 -2.55 -0.57
C ALA A 108 -13.31 -3.50 0.62
N ASN A 109 -12.91 -3.12 1.84
CA ASN A 109 -13.21 -3.88 3.06
C ASN A 109 -14.71 -3.95 3.34
N SER A 110 -15.43 -2.85 3.18
CA SER A 110 -16.88 -2.80 3.38
C SER A 110 -17.64 -3.70 2.40
N LEU A 111 -17.17 -3.76 1.15
CA LEU A 111 -17.71 -4.69 0.16
C LEU A 111 -17.48 -6.14 0.57
N MET A 112 -16.27 -6.47 1.05
CA MET A 112 -15.97 -7.84 1.53
C MET A 112 -16.77 -8.20 2.77
N MET A 113 -16.97 -7.26 3.70
CA MET A 113 -17.82 -7.43 4.88
C MET A 113 -19.27 -7.68 4.49
N MET A 114 -19.79 -7.00 3.47
CA MET A 114 -21.16 -7.22 2.96
C MET A 114 -21.31 -8.58 2.26
N LEU A 115 -20.30 -8.99 1.46
CA LEU A 115 -20.38 -10.23 0.68
C LEU A 115 -20.03 -11.48 1.49
N PHE A 116 -19.19 -11.36 2.51
CA PHE A 116 -18.61 -12.46 3.29
C PHE A 116 -18.62 -12.15 4.80
N PRO A 117 -19.79 -11.88 5.41
CA PRO A 117 -19.87 -11.43 6.80
C PRO A 117 -19.30 -12.45 7.80
N LYS A 118 -19.49 -13.76 7.55
CA LYS A 118 -19.00 -14.83 8.44
C LYS A 118 -17.48 -14.90 8.47
N GLU A 119 -16.86 -14.89 7.30
CA GLU A 119 -15.41 -14.93 7.14
C GLU A 119 -14.77 -13.65 7.69
N PHE A 120 -15.45 -12.51 7.54
CA PHE A 120 -15.00 -11.25 8.09
C PHE A 120 -15.02 -11.26 9.62
N ALA A 121 -16.10 -11.76 10.24
CA ALA A 121 -16.23 -11.90 11.69
C ALA A 121 -15.16 -12.85 12.26
N GLN A 122 -14.91 -14.00 11.62
CA GLN A 122 -13.90 -14.97 12.08
C GLN A 122 -12.48 -14.37 12.13
N ILE A 123 -12.11 -13.56 11.13
CA ILE A 123 -10.80 -12.87 11.16
C ILE A 123 -10.76 -11.86 12.29
N TYR A 124 -11.86 -11.19 12.56
CA TYR A 124 -11.95 -10.23 13.65
C TYR A 124 -11.76 -10.90 15.02
N GLU A 125 -12.41 -12.04 15.23
CA GLU A 125 -12.25 -12.84 16.45
C GLU A 125 -10.84 -13.41 16.61
N SER A 126 -10.21 -13.85 15.52
CA SER A 126 -8.87 -14.44 15.56
C SER A 126 -7.75 -13.43 15.80
N THR A 127 -8.04 -12.14 15.65
CA THR A 127 -7.07 -11.05 15.91
C THR A 127 -7.06 -10.70 17.40
N GLU A 128 -7.04 -11.70 18.30
CA GLU A 128 -6.76 -11.49 19.72
C GLU A 128 -5.36 -10.89 19.84
N ALA A 129 -5.31 -9.59 20.05
CA ALA A 129 -4.05 -8.91 20.23
C ALA A 129 -3.39 -9.40 21.50
N ALA A 130 -2.19 -9.91 21.38
CA ALA A 130 -1.28 -9.96 22.51
C ALA A 130 -1.27 -8.55 23.14
N SER A 131 -1.42 -8.49 24.46
CA SER A 131 -1.39 -7.22 25.20
C SER A 131 -0.11 -6.47 24.87
N SER A 132 -0.23 -5.40 24.11
CA SER A 132 0.89 -4.58 23.65
C SER A 132 0.76 -3.16 24.19
N THR A 133 1.85 -2.44 24.19
CA THR A 133 1.87 -1.01 24.52
C THR A 133 2.07 -0.19 23.26
N PHE A 134 1.51 1.00 23.22
CA PHE A 134 1.63 1.88 22.06
C PHE A 134 3.07 2.09 21.56
N PRO A 135 4.11 2.26 22.42
CA PRO A 135 5.49 2.37 21.94
C PRO A 135 6.00 1.11 21.22
N VAL A 136 5.60 -0.07 21.68
CA VAL A 136 5.95 -1.35 21.01
C VAL A 136 5.26 -1.43 19.67
N ASP A 137 3.96 -1.17 19.59
CA ASP A 137 3.19 -1.20 18.34
C ASP A 137 3.67 -0.13 17.34
N LEU A 138 4.08 1.04 17.83
CA LEU A 138 4.66 2.07 16.96
C LEU A 138 5.92 1.55 16.25
N VAL A 139 6.73 0.74 16.91
CA VAL A 139 7.93 0.16 16.30
C VAL A 139 7.58 -1.07 15.47
N VAL A 140 6.89 -2.05 16.05
CA VAL A 140 6.74 -3.38 15.48
C VAL A 140 5.63 -3.43 14.41
N VAL A 141 4.53 -2.69 14.63
CA VAL A 141 3.37 -2.69 13.72
C VAL A 141 3.44 -1.54 12.70
N CYS A 142 4.04 -0.40 13.07
CA CYS A 142 4.03 0.75 12.17
C CYS A 142 5.36 0.96 11.45
N LEU A 143 6.48 1.00 12.18
CA LEU A 143 7.77 1.38 11.60
C LEU A 143 8.44 0.21 10.87
N MET A 144 8.51 -0.97 11.47
CA MET A 144 9.20 -2.12 10.87
C MET A 144 8.56 -2.53 9.54
N PRO A 145 7.24 -2.74 9.40
CA PRO A 145 6.62 -3.07 8.11
C PRO A 145 6.85 -1.98 7.06
N ALA A 146 6.77 -0.70 7.45
CA ALA A 146 7.00 0.41 6.53
C ALA A 146 8.43 0.48 5.97
N VAL A 147 9.39 -0.16 6.62
CA VAL A 147 10.78 -0.25 6.13
C VAL A 147 11.01 -1.61 5.46
N CYS A 148 10.67 -2.70 6.12
CA CYS A 148 11.01 -4.05 5.71
C CYS A 148 10.21 -4.50 4.49
N GLU A 149 8.88 -4.32 4.53
CA GLU A 149 8.02 -4.67 3.42
C GLU A 149 8.22 -3.74 2.21
N GLU A 150 8.48 -2.45 2.44
CA GLU A 150 8.78 -1.54 1.35
C GLU A 150 10.11 -1.87 0.68
N ALA A 151 11.12 -2.31 1.43
CA ALA A 151 12.37 -2.79 0.86
C ALA A 151 12.15 -4.03 -0.02
N LEU A 152 11.31 -4.97 0.40
CA LEU A 152 10.96 -6.15 -0.40
C LEU A 152 10.16 -5.77 -1.64
N HIS A 153 9.03 -5.07 -1.45
CA HIS A 153 8.07 -4.84 -2.52
C HIS A 153 8.54 -3.74 -3.48
N ARG A 154 8.84 -2.53 -2.98
CA ARG A 154 9.19 -1.36 -3.85
C ARG A 154 10.67 -1.37 -4.20
N GLY A 155 11.51 -1.84 -3.27
CA GLY A 155 12.92 -2.03 -3.54
C GLY A 155 13.16 -3.17 -4.53
N LEU A 156 13.11 -4.42 -4.07
CA LEU A 156 13.53 -5.57 -4.85
C LEU A 156 12.53 -5.94 -5.95
N ILE A 157 11.25 -6.18 -5.62
CA ILE A 157 10.28 -6.73 -6.59
C ILE A 157 9.93 -5.69 -7.65
N GLN A 158 9.59 -4.46 -7.26
CA GLN A 158 9.22 -3.43 -8.24
C GLN A 158 10.41 -3.00 -9.11
N SER A 159 11.67 -3.11 -8.64
CA SER A 159 12.83 -2.85 -9.49
C SER A 159 12.88 -3.82 -10.68
N ALA A 160 12.54 -5.10 -10.46
CA ALA A 160 12.45 -6.11 -11.51
C ALA A 160 11.24 -5.91 -12.44
N VAL A 161 10.09 -5.54 -11.87
CA VAL A 161 8.86 -5.26 -12.66
C VAL A 161 9.08 -4.08 -13.59
N ARG A 162 9.73 -3.02 -13.11
CA ARG A 162 10.02 -1.79 -13.87
C ARG A 162 10.85 -2.04 -15.13
N GLU A 163 11.70 -3.06 -15.14
CA GLU A 163 12.51 -3.41 -16.31
C GLU A 163 11.68 -3.97 -17.48
N ARG A 164 10.45 -4.42 -17.22
CA ARG A 164 9.58 -5.02 -18.24
C ARG A 164 8.29 -4.23 -18.47
N VAL A 165 7.78 -3.61 -17.43
CA VAL A 165 6.54 -2.84 -17.46
C VAL A 165 6.86 -1.38 -17.26
N HIS A 166 6.85 -0.60 -18.36
CA HIS A 166 7.29 0.80 -18.32
C HIS A 166 6.17 1.77 -17.93
N HIS A 167 4.90 1.38 -18.06
CA HIS A 167 3.80 2.28 -17.68
C HIS A 167 3.42 2.12 -16.19
N LEU A 168 3.27 3.25 -15.52
CA LEU A 168 3.10 3.36 -14.09
C LEU A 168 1.90 2.56 -13.54
N VAL A 169 0.74 2.68 -14.20
CA VAL A 169 -0.49 1.98 -13.76
C VAL A 169 -0.32 0.46 -13.80
N GLY A 170 0.34 -0.09 -14.82
CA GLY A 170 0.60 -1.52 -14.90
C GLY A 170 1.55 -2.01 -13.82
N GLN A 171 2.61 -1.25 -13.51
CA GLN A 171 3.46 -1.56 -12.35
C GLN A 171 2.63 -1.57 -11.07
N SER A 172 1.77 -0.57 -10.88
CA SER A 172 0.94 -0.44 -9.68
C SER A 172 -0.04 -1.60 -9.52
N ILE A 173 -0.67 -2.04 -10.60
CA ILE A 173 -1.58 -3.20 -10.58
C ILE A 173 -0.80 -4.47 -10.20
N ILE A 174 0.33 -4.75 -10.85
CA ILE A 174 1.15 -5.92 -10.56
C ILE A 174 1.60 -5.91 -9.10
N MET A 175 2.10 -4.79 -8.63
CA MET A 175 2.57 -4.65 -7.25
C MET A 175 1.43 -4.71 -6.23
N GLY A 176 0.22 -4.24 -6.59
CA GLY A 176 -0.98 -4.43 -5.80
C GLY A 176 -1.32 -5.90 -5.60
N VAL A 177 -1.17 -6.72 -6.66
CA VAL A 177 -1.36 -8.18 -6.58
C VAL A 177 -0.32 -8.81 -5.65
N PHE A 178 0.97 -8.51 -5.81
CA PHE A 178 2.01 -9.03 -4.91
C PHE A 178 1.74 -8.65 -3.45
N PHE A 179 1.37 -7.41 -3.19
CA PHE A 179 1.10 -6.92 -1.84
C PHE A 179 -0.15 -7.57 -1.22
N ALA A 180 -1.20 -7.80 -2.01
CA ALA A 180 -2.39 -8.51 -1.56
C ALA A 180 -2.06 -9.95 -1.15
N PHE A 181 -1.38 -10.70 -2.00
CA PHE A 181 -1.02 -12.09 -1.69
C PHE A 181 -0.04 -12.23 -0.51
N PHE A 182 0.77 -11.22 -0.26
CA PHE A 182 1.65 -11.19 0.91
C PHE A 182 0.86 -11.21 2.24
N HIS A 183 -0.36 -10.67 2.26
CA HIS A 183 -1.19 -10.60 3.48
C HIS A 183 -2.01 -11.86 3.79
N VAL A 184 -1.86 -12.93 3.00
CA VAL A 184 -2.35 -14.30 3.25
C VAL A 184 -3.87 -14.47 3.42
N TYR A 185 -4.57 -13.55 4.07
CA TYR A 185 -6.02 -13.62 4.30
C TYR A 185 -6.82 -13.13 3.09
N PRO A 186 -7.52 -14.04 2.34
CA PRO A 186 -8.21 -13.66 1.09
C PRO A 186 -9.23 -12.55 1.25
N ILE A 187 -9.90 -12.48 2.38
CA ILE A 187 -10.90 -11.44 2.68
C ILE A 187 -10.27 -10.03 2.68
N ARG A 188 -8.98 -9.91 2.95
CA ARG A 188 -8.24 -8.62 2.95
C ARG A 188 -7.66 -8.27 1.58
N TYR A 189 -7.61 -9.21 0.62
CA TYR A 189 -6.93 -8.98 -0.66
C TYR A 189 -7.40 -7.74 -1.41
N PRO A 190 -8.71 -7.42 -1.52
CA PRO A 190 -9.12 -6.22 -2.25
C PRO A 190 -8.59 -4.92 -1.65
N ALA A 191 -8.62 -4.79 -0.31
CA ALA A 191 -8.11 -3.60 0.37
C ALA A 191 -6.57 -3.51 0.31
N MET A 192 -5.87 -4.64 0.48
CA MET A 192 -4.42 -4.72 0.38
C MET A 192 -3.94 -4.49 -1.05
N PHE A 193 -4.70 -4.95 -2.05
CA PHE A 193 -4.44 -4.63 -3.46
C PHE A 193 -4.48 -3.12 -3.70
N VAL A 194 -5.51 -2.43 -3.22
CA VAL A 194 -5.65 -0.97 -3.36
C VAL A 194 -4.46 -0.26 -2.71
N MET A 195 -4.11 -0.63 -1.47
CA MET A 195 -3.00 -0.03 -0.77
C MET A 195 -1.66 -0.34 -1.44
N GLY A 196 -1.41 -1.59 -1.82
CA GLY A 196 -0.22 -2.01 -2.53
C GLY A 196 -0.05 -1.29 -3.87
N ALA A 197 -1.13 -1.10 -4.63
CA ALA A 197 -1.11 -0.36 -5.87
C ALA A 197 -0.83 1.14 -5.64
N ALA A 198 -1.42 1.75 -4.60
CA ALA A 198 -1.22 3.15 -4.27
C ALA A 198 0.23 3.45 -3.86
N LEU A 199 0.81 2.64 -2.98
CA LEU A 199 2.21 2.75 -2.56
C LEU A 199 3.17 2.59 -3.75
N SER A 200 2.90 1.62 -4.62
CA SER A 200 3.66 1.40 -5.86
C SER A 200 3.54 2.56 -6.83
N TYR A 201 2.36 3.15 -6.95
CA TYR A 201 2.12 4.31 -7.80
C TYR A 201 2.96 5.51 -7.35
N VAL A 202 2.95 5.82 -6.05
CA VAL A 202 3.73 6.93 -5.49
C VAL A 202 5.23 6.66 -5.60
N TYR A 203 5.69 5.43 -5.33
CA TYR A 203 7.08 5.05 -5.58
C TYR A 203 7.46 5.22 -7.05
N GLY A 204 6.63 4.77 -7.97
CA GLY A 204 6.89 4.92 -9.41
C GLY A 204 6.91 6.37 -9.89
N LEU A 205 6.12 7.26 -9.28
CA LEU A 205 6.16 8.71 -9.57
C LEU A 205 7.42 9.39 -9.05
N THR A 206 7.92 8.95 -7.91
CA THR A 206 8.99 9.65 -7.17
C THR A 206 10.36 9.01 -7.35
N GLY A 207 10.40 7.71 -7.63
CA GLY A 207 11.63 6.92 -7.61
C GLY A 207 12.32 6.96 -6.25
N ASN A 208 11.58 7.06 -5.13
CA ASN A 208 12.12 7.24 -3.80
C ASN A 208 11.32 6.48 -2.76
N LEU A 209 11.94 5.48 -2.13
CA LEU A 209 11.34 4.64 -1.10
C LEU A 209 10.80 5.43 0.10
N PHE A 210 11.40 6.58 0.41
CA PHE A 210 10.95 7.41 1.52
C PHE A 210 9.44 7.69 1.47
N TYR A 211 8.87 8.00 0.30
CA TYR A 211 7.46 8.38 0.20
C TYR A 211 6.51 7.20 0.38
N SER A 212 6.82 6.04 -0.18
CA SER A 212 6.00 4.84 0.03
C SER A 212 6.13 4.33 1.47
N SER A 213 7.33 4.34 2.06
CA SER A 213 7.53 4.01 3.48
C SER A 213 6.79 5.00 4.41
N LEU A 214 6.81 6.30 4.11
CA LEU A 214 6.05 7.28 4.87
C LEU A 214 4.54 7.03 4.80
N MET A 215 4.02 6.75 3.62
CA MET A 215 2.60 6.41 3.45
C MET A 215 2.24 5.13 4.20
N HIS A 216 3.06 4.09 4.09
CA HIS A 216 2.84 2.82 4.77
C HIS A 216 2.86 3.00 6.29
N PHE A 217 3.91 3.65 6.82
CA PHE A 217 3.98 4.02 8.23
C PHE A 217 2.75 4.79 8.70
N SER A 218 2.35 5.82 7.94
CA SER A 218 1.20 6.67 8.31
C SER A 218 -0.12 5.91 8.27
N CYS A 219 -0.28 4.96 7.33
CA CYS A 219 -1.44 4.08 7.27
C CYS A 219 -1.53 3.18 8.51
N ASN A 220 -0.44 2.50 8.86
CA ASN A 220 -0.39 1.61 10.03
C ASN A 220 -0.53 2.41 11.33
N LEU A 221 0.12 3.57 11.44
CA LEU A 221 -0.03 4.46 12.59
C LEU A 221 -1.47 4.92 12.77
N PHE A 222 -2.15 5.32 11.69
CA PHE A 222 -3.54 5.74 11.75
C PHE A 222 -4.45 4.60 12.22
N ALA A 223 -4.28 3.38 11.67
CA ALA A 223 -5.01 2.20 12.09
C ALA A 223 -4.75 1.86 13.57
N THR A 224 -3.49 1.89 14.00
CA THR A 224 -3.09 1.66 15.40
C THR A 224 -3.69 2.69 16.35
N LEU A 225 -3.62 3.98 16.01
CA LEU A 225 -4.23 5.05 16.81
C LEU A 225 -5.74 4.90 16.91
N LEU A 226 -6.43 4.58 15.83
CA LEU A 226 -7.87 4.28 15.89
C LEU A 226 -8.15 3.11 16.82
N GLY A 227 -7.28 2.09 16.86
CA GLY A 227 -7.34 0.98 17.80
C GLY A 227 -7.30 1.44 19.23
N TYR A 228 -6.29 2.21 19.59
CA TYR A 228 -6.13 2.73 20.95
C TYR A 228 -7.24 3.72 21.36
N LEU A 229 -7.71 4.58 20.45
CA LEU A 229 -8.81 5.51 20.70
C LEU A 229 -10.16 4.80 20.78
N GLY A 230 -10.36 3.77 19.96
CA GLY A 230 -11.61 2.98 19.93
C GLY A 230 -11.83 2.12 21.18
N GLN A 231 -10.77 1.85 21.95
CA GLN A 231 -10.88 1.17 23.25
C GLN A 231 -11.76 1.95 24.26
N GLY A 232 -12.00 3.23 24.02
CA GLY A 232 -12.76 4.08 24.94
C GLY A 232 -14.15 4.51 24.50
N ALA A 233 -14.53 4.53 23.22
CA ALA A 233 -15.76 5.23 22.83
C ALA A 233 -16.48 4.84 21.53
N LEU A 234 -15.91 4.05 20.58
CA LEU A 234 -16.50 3.96 19.24
C LEU A 234 -16.50 2.53 18.66
N THR A 235 -17.22 1.67 19.31
CA THR A 235 -17.47 0.29 18.86
C THR A 235 -18.33 0.17 17.60
N ALA A 236 -18.94 1.23 17.15
CA ALA A 236 -19.86 1.22 16.00
C ALA A 236 -19.21 1.60 14.65
N ALA A 237 -17.96 2.08 14.61
CA ALA A 237 -17.28 2.51 13.38
C ALA A 237 -16.09 1.63 13.00
N ALA A 238 -15.90 0.47 13.63
CA ALA A 238 -14.76 -0.42 13.43
C ALA A 238 -14.84 -1.19 12.11
N VAL A 239 -14.70 -0.50 10.99
CA VAL A 239 -14.48 -1.08 9.66
C VAL A 239 -13.00 -1.49 9.47
N VAL A 240 -12.15 -1.26 10.47
CA VAL A 240 -10.73 -1.61 10.45
C VAL A 240 -10.45 -2.53 11.63
N PRO A 241 -9.87 -3.72 11.43
CA PRO A 241 -9.42 -4.55 12.54
C PRO A 241 -8.32 -3.78 13.28
N LEU A 242 -8.60 -3.48 14.54
CA LEU A 242 -7.73 -2.68 15.40
C LEU A 242 -6.73 -3.61 16.11
N PRO A 243 -5.44 -3.38 16.03
CA PRO A 243 -4.49 -4.03 16.93
C PRO A 243 -4.76 -3.55 18.34
N GLY A 244 -4.89 -4.46 19.31
CA GLY A 244 -4.95 -4.09 20.71
C GLY A 244 -6.27 -4.38 21.44
N GLY A 245 -6.63 -5.64 21.58
CA GLY A 245 -7.25 -6.19 22.80
C GLY A 245 -8.67 -5.81 23.16
N ILE A 246 -9.54 -5.34 22.27
CA ILE A 246 -10.96 -5.29 22.55
C ILE A 246 -11.61 -6.52 21.97
N ARG A 247 -12.12 -7.40 22.83
CA ARG A 247 -13.13 -8.39 22.48
C ARG A 247 -14.45 -7.66 22.20
N LEU A 248 -14.67 -7.29 20.95
CA LEU A 248 -16.02 -7.20 20.44
C LEU A 248 -16.30 -8.56 19.81
N THR A 249 -16.98 -9.42 20.54
CA THR A 249 -17.64 -10.58 19.93
C THR A 249 -18.77 -10.03 19.06
N VAL A 250 -18.43 -9.63 17.85
CA VAL A 250 -19.42 -9.20 16.87
C VAL A 250 -19.91 -10.46 16.16
N SER A 251 -21.16 -10.83 16.35
CA SER A 251 -21.71 -11.99 15.66
C SER A 251 -21.76 -11.75 14.14
N PRO A 252 -21.75 -12.80 13.30
CA PRO A 252 -21.93 -12.65 11.85
C PRO A 252 -23.23 -11.92 11.49
N GLU A 253 -24.26 -12.06 12.29
CA GLU A 253 -25.55 -11.38 12.15
C GLU A 253 -25.40 -9.87 12.40
N GLU A 254 -24.66 -9.46 13.43
CA GLU A 254 -24.39 -8.05 13.73
C GLU A 254 -23.50 -7.42 12.64
N VAL A 255 -22.50 -8.14 12.13
CA VAL A 255 -21.68 -7.71 10.98
C VAL A 255 -22.57 -7.53 9.75
N SER A 256 -23.45 -8.49 9.46
CA SER A 256 -24.36 -8.41 8.32
C SER A 256 -25.37 -7.26 8.46
N ALA A 257 -25.93 -7.07 9.67
CA ALA A 257 -26.85 -5.97 9.96
C ALA A 257 -26.17 -4.59 9.84
N ALA A 258 -24.91 -4.48 10.29
CA ALA A 258 -24.13 -3.24 10.19
C ALA A 258 -23.77 -2.89 8.73
N MET A 259 -23.63 -3.90 7.85
CA MET A 259 -23.20 -3.70 6.45
C MET A 259 -24.32 -4.10 5.49
N SER A 260 -25.43 -3.41 5.58
CA SER A 260 -26.52 -3.49 4.61
C SER A 260 -26.17 -2.81 3.29
N ALA A 261 -26.98 -3.06 2.24
CA ALA A 261 -26.84 -2.36 0.97
C ALA A 261 -26.94 -0.83 1.13
N GLY A 262 -27.84 -0.37 2.01
CA GLY A 262 -27.98 1.05 2.32
C GLY A 262 -26.74 1.63 2.98
N SER A 263 -26.17 0.93 3.97
CA SER A 263 -24.92 1.33 4.63
C SER A 263 -23.74 1.38 3.65
N PHE A 264 -23.64 0.38 2.77
CA PHE A 264 -22.61 0.37 1.72
C PHE A 264 -22.76 1.54 0.75
N GLY A 265 -23.99 1.89 0.36
CA GLY A 265 -24.30 3.07 -0.44
C GLY A 265 -23.79 4.36 0.21
N LEU A 266 -24.01 4.54 1.51
CA LEU A 266 -23.49 5.68 2.28
C LEU A 266 -21.95 5.69 2.30
N ILE A 267 -21.32 4.53 2.51
CA ILE A 267 -19.85 4.41 2.48
C ILE A 267 -19.29 4.81 1.11
N LEU A 268 -19.92 4.39 0.01
CA LEU A 268 -19.52 4.81 -1.33
C LEU A 268 -19.60 6.33 -1.50
N LEU A 269 -20.63 6.98 -0.97
CA LEU A 269 -20.76 8.44 -1.06
C LEU A 269 -19.75 9.17 -0.19
N ILE A 270 -19.59 8.74 1.07
CA ILE A 270 -18.74 9.42 2.07
C ILE A 270 -17.25 9.24 1.75
N TYR A 271 -16.83 8.04 1.32
CA TYR A 271 -15.43 7.74 1.06
C TYR A 271 -15.06 7.81 -0.42
N GLY A 272 -15.94 7.38 -1.32
CA GLY A 272 -15.62 7.26 -2.74
C GLY A 272 -15.49 8.62 -3.42
N ILE A 273 -16.38 9.57 -3.13
CA ILE A 273 -16.32 10.90 -3.73
C ILE A 273 -15.05 11.66 -3.29
N PRO A 274 -14.73 11.76 -1.99
CA PRO A 274 -13.48 12.38 -1.55
C PRO A 274 -12.23 11.63 -2.03
N ALA A 275 -12.29 10.30 -2.16
CA ALA A 275 -11.15 9.51 -2.64
C ALA A 275 -10.64 10.01 -4.00
N VAL A 276 -11.54 10.25 -4.95
CA VAL A 276 -11.18 10.77 -6.29
C VAL A 276 -10.47 12.11 -6.19
N PHE A 277 -10.98 13.00 -5.35
CA PHE A 277 -10.38 14.31 -5.13
C PHE A 277 -8.98 14.22 -4.50
N PHE A 278 -8.84 13.43 -3.43
CA PHE A 278 -7.56 13.30 -2.71
C PHE A 278 -6.50 12.57 -3.54
N LEU A 279 -6.86 11.55 -4.32
CA LEU A 279 -5.94 10.91 -5.25
C LEU A 279 -5.44 11.90 -6.31
N TYR A 280 -6.34 12.69 -6.88
CA TYR A 280 -5.95 13.70 -7.87
C TYR A 280 -5.09 14.80 -7.28
N LEU A 281 -5.49 15.37 -6.14
CA LEU A 281 -4.74 16.43 -5.45
C LEU A 281 -3.37 15.92 -4.98
N GLY A 282 -3.32 14.73 -4.41
CA GLY A 282 -2.08 14.10 -3.96
C GLY A 282 -1.11 13.89 -5.11
N GLU A 283 -1.58 13.32 -6.23
CA GLU A 283 -0.76 13.18 -7.44
C GLU A 283 -0.25 14.53 -7.95
N TYR A 284 -1.11 15.54 -7.97
CA TYR A 284 -0.72 16.90 -8.38
C TYR A 284 0.41 17.46 -7.52
N LEU A 285 0.29 17.34 -6.20
CA LEU A 285 1.31 17.81 -5.25
C LEU A 285 2.62 17.04 -5.36
N ILE A 286 2.55 15.69 -5.50
CA ILE A 286 3.74 14.86 -5.73
C ILE A 286 4.47 15.31 -6.99
N ARG A 287 3.77 15.46 -8.09
CA ARG A 287 4.35 15.91 -9.35
C ARG A 287 4.94 17.31 -9.26
N ARG A 288 4.33 18.20 -8.48
CA ARG A 288 4.87 19.54 -8.20
C ARG A 288 6.19 19.48 -7.43
N GLY A 289 6.37 18.50 -6.57
CA GLY A 289 7.56 18.29 -5.74
C GLY A 289 8.68 17.48 -6.41
N THR A 290 8.40 16.88 -7.56
CA THR A 290 9.36 16.08 -8.31
C THR A 290 9.55 16.70 -9.70
N ASP A 291 10.74 16.57 -10.31
CA ASP A 291 11.00 17.11 -11.65
C ASP A 291 10.14 16.47 -12.76
N ALA A 292 9.34 15.46 -12.42
CA ALA A 292 8.34 14.86 -13.31
C ALA A 292 7.15 15.80 -13.66
N VAL A 293 7.18 17.04 -13.20
CA VAL A 293 6.06 18.01 -13.28
C VAL A 293 5.89 18.66 -14.65
N ARG A 294 6.83 18.52 -15.58
CA ARG A 294 6.65 19.13 -16.92
C ARG A 294 5.98 18.16 -17.87
N PRO A 295 5.01 18.49 -18.53
CA PRO A 295 3.83 19.34 -18.75
C PRO A 295 2.49 18.61 -18.67
N TYR A 296 2.31 17.59 -17.82
CA TYR A 296 1.17 16.67 -17.86
C TYR A 296 -0.13 17.27 -17.31
N PHE A 297 -0.05 18.28 -16.44
CA PHE A 297 -1.18 18.74 -15.65
C PHE A 297 -1.84 20.05 -16.09
N VAL A 298 -1.19 20.84 -16.90
CA VAL A 298 -1.78 22.08 -17.41
C VAL A 298 -1.59 22.12 -18.93
N PRO A 299 -2.48 21.48 -19.69
CA PRO A 299 -2.54 21.76 -21.11
C PRO A 299 -2.79 23.26 -21.28
N ARG A 300 -1.97 23.95 -22.07
CA ARG A 300 -2.19 25.35 -22.44
C ARG A 300 -3.52 25.56 -23.15
N ASP A 301 -4.13 24.50 -23.69
CA ASP A 301 -5.43 24.49 -24.33
C ASP A 301 -6.55 24.23 -23.30
N ARG A 302 -7.46 25.19 -23.15
CA ARG A 302 -8.64 25.11 -22.26
C ARG A 302 -9.54 23.90 -22.55
N ARG A 303 -9.65 23.44 -23.81
CA ARG A 303 -10.45 22.26 -24.17
C ARG A 303 -9.83 20.99 -23.60
N ARG A 304 -8.52 20.83 -23.74
CA ARG A 304 -7.77 19.69 -23.21
C ARG A 304 -7.76 19.67 -21.68
N GLN A 305 -7.69 20.84 -21.04
CA GLN A 305 -7.82 20.97 -19.59
C GLN A 305 -9.19 20.54 -19.08
N LYS A 306 -10.27 20.94 -19.75
CA LYS A 306 -11.64 20.51 -19.42
C LYS A 306 -11.81 19.00 -19.56
N SER A 307 -11.28 18.37 -20.60
CA SER A 307 -11.36 16.91 -20.80
C SER A 307 -10.61 16.13 -19.75
N VAL A 308 -9.44 16.60 -19.29
CA VAL A 308 -8.67 15.96 -18.21
C VAL A 308 -9.44 16.03 -16.89
N LEU A 309 -9.98 17.19 -16.53
CA LEU A 309 -10.79 17.34 -15.33
C LEU A 309 -12.05 16.47 -15.40
N TRP A 310 -12.72 16.43 -16.55
CA TRP A 310 -13.89 15.60 -16.75
C TRP A 310 -13.57 14.12 -16.51
N ASN A 311 -12.56 13.59 -17.17
CA ASN A 311 -12.22 12.16 -17.11
C ASN A 311 -11.63 11.74 -15.77
N ARG A 312 -10.92 12.62 -15.08
CA ARG A 312 -10.19 12.26 -13.85
C ARG A 312 -10.92 12.61 -12.56
N ILE A 313 -11.86 13.55 -12.60
CA ILE A 313 -12.57 14.02 -11.41
C ILE A 313 -14.07 13.83 -11.60
N TYR A 314 -14.66 14.55 -12.54
CA TYR A 314 -16.13 14.61 -12.63
C TYR A 314 -16.77 13.27 -13.01
N SER A 315 -16.26 12.58 -14.03
CA SER A 315 -16.83 11.31 -14.46
C SER A 315 -16.74 10.21 -13.37
N PRO A 316 -15.60 9.98 -12.68
CA PRO A 316 -15.55 9.04 -11.57
C PRO A 316 -16.46 9.43 -10.40
N ILE A 317 -16.54 10.71 -10.03
CA ILE A 317 -17.45 11.18 -8.96
C ILE A 317 -18.89 10.89 -9.32
N ILE A 318 -19.33 11.21 -10.55
CA ILE A 318 -20.71 10.97 -11.00
C ILE A 318 -21.02 9.46 -10.97
N ALA A 319 -20.10 8.62 -11.45
CA ALA A 319 -20.26 7.17 -11.43
C ALA A 319 -20.39 6.63 -10.00
N ILE A 320 -19.51 7.03 -9.10
CA ILE A 320 -19.54 6.64 -7.68
C ILE A 320 -20.83 7.12 -7.01
N ALA A 321 -21.23 8.38 -7.26
CA ALA A 321 -22.47 8.95 -6.71
C ALA A 321 -23.71 8.18 -7.21
N ALA A 322 -23.78 7.85 -8.51
CA ALA A 322 -24.87 7.09 -9.07
C ALA A 322 -24.99 5.68 -8.46
N VAL A 323 -23.85 4.98 -8.35
CA VAL A 323 -23.81 3.65 -7.72
C VAL A 323 -24.15 3.72 -6.24
N GLY A 324 -23.61 4.70 -5.49
CA GLY A 324 -23.89 4.88 -4.08
C GLY A 324 -25.38 5.18 -3.81
N VAL A 325 -25.99 6.06 -4.60
CA VAL A 325 -27.43 6.35 -4.53
C VAL A 325 -28.27 5.12 -4.88
N LEU A 326 -27.87 4.32 -5.88
CA LEU A 326 -28.55 3.08 -6.24
C LEU A 326 -28.57 2.10 -5.06
N PHE A 327 -27.43 1.85 -4.41
CA PHE A 327 -27.35 0.99 -3.23
C PHE A 327 -28.18 1.51 -2.07
N LEU A 328 -28.16 2.82 -1.84
CA LEU A 328 -28.96 3.46 -0.81
C LEU A 328 -30.47 3.27 -1.05
N VAL A 329 -30.92 3.47 -2.30
CA VAL A 329 -32.34 3.27 -2.68
C VAL A 329 -32.74 1.80 -2.52
N ILE A 330 -31.91 0.86 -2.94
CA ILE A 330 -32.13 -0.59 -2.75
C ILE A 330 -32.23 -0.90 -1.26
N GLY A 331 -31.30 -0.41 -0.45
CA GLY A 331 -31.32 -0.62 0.99
C GLY A 331 -32.62 -0.12 1.65
N ILE A 332 -33.06 1.06 1.29
CA ILE A 332 -34.33 1.64 1.80
C ILE A 332 -35.55 0.87 1.28
N ALA A 333 -35.58 0.52 0.00
CA ALA A 333 -36.73 -0.12 -0.63
C ALA A 333 -36.97 -1.57 -0.13
N PHE A 334 -35.91 -2.30 0.16
CA PHE A 334 -35.96 -3.70 0.57
C PHE A 334 -35.63 -3.93 2.05
N GLY A 335 -35.28 -2.89 2.81
CA GLY A 335 -34.91 -3.01 4.23
C GLY A 335 -33.59 -3.76 4.46
N ILE A 336 -32.67 -3.71 3.51
CA ILE A 336 -31.39 -4.43 3.53
C ILE A 336 -30.19 -3.47 3.45
#